data_8c888c77a5c2ae0ff07f6999417125d7
#
_entry.id   8c888c77a5c2ae0ff07f6999417125d7
#
_cell.length_a   1.000
_cell.length_b   1.000
_cell.length_c   1.000
_cell.angle_alpha   90.00
_cell.angle_beta   90.00
_cell.angle_gamma   90.00
#
_symmetry.space_group_name_H-M   'P 1'
#
loop_
_entity.id
_entity.type
_entity.pdbx_description
1 polymer ?
#
loop_
_entity_poly.entity_id
_entity_poly.type
_entity_poly.pdbx_seq_one_letter_code
_entity_poly.pdbx_strand_id
1 'polypeptide(L)'
;MANVDLEPHPQATAEIEAQYGEQAYHNRILMGHLPVGSRIIPNTINRVPGFSFADHHFMPGFPEMAWPMIEWVLDNLYPDLRNLSPQDEQIIFVPHGRESDLLPVMMKIVENYPTIRFSSLPHMGETPHIELSLRGHTEQIDEAMALLKSAIENANLRWTNQLDKA
;
A
#
# COMPACT_ATOMS: atom_id res chain seq x y z
N MET A 1 -9.63 11.67 -22.34
CA MET A 1 -8.43 12.53 -22.18
C MET A 1 -8.88 13.92 -21.85
N ALA A 2 -8.42 14.48 -20.74
CA ALA A 2 -8.65 15.90 -20.48
C ALA A 2 -7.83 16.71 -21.50
N ASN A 3 -8.49 17.52 -22.32
CA ASN A 3 -7.83 18.42 -23.26
C ASN A 3 -7.50 19.71 -22.49
N VAL A 4 -6.40 19.69 -21.71
CA VAL A 4 -5.97 20.79 -20.86
C VAL A 4 -4.57 21.21 -21.29
N ASP A 5 -4.37 22.51 -21.42
CA ASP A 5 -3.06 23.07 -21.78
C ASP A 5 -2.05 22.90 -20.64
N LEU A 6 -0.78 22.76 -21.01
CA LEU A 6 0.34 22.77 -20.08
C LEU A 6 0.90 24.19 -19.99
N GLU A 7 0.99 24.71 -18.76
CA GLU A 7 1.56 26.03 -18.49
C GLU A 7 2.62 25.96 -17.39
N PRO A 8 3.58 26.90 -17.35
CA PRO A 8 4.52 27.01 -16.25
C PRO A 8 3.78 27.20 -14.92
N HIS A 9 3.91 26.24 -14.01
CA HIS A 9 3.31 26.35 -12.69
C HIS A 9 4.22 27.14 -11.75
N PRO A 10 3.78 28.28 -11.17
CA PRO A 10 4.67 29.18 -10.41
C PRO A 10 5.45 28.51 -9.28
N GLN A 11 4.79 27.65 -8.49
CA GLN A 11 5.45 26.94 -7.39
C GLN A 11 6.43 25.88 -7.90
N ALA A 12 6.08 25.14 -8.96
CA ALA A 12 6.97 24.13 -9.54
C ALA A 12 8.22 24.78 -10.12
N THR A 13 8.07 25.90 -10.83
CA THR A 13 9.16 26.70 -11.35
C THR A 13 10.09 27.14 -10.24
N ALA A 14 9.56 27.71 -9.17
CA ALA A 14 10.34 28.18 -8.03
C ALA A 14 11.14 27.05 -7.34
N GLU A 15 10.53 25.87 -7.18
CA GLU A 15 11.22 24.71 -6.57
C GLU A 15 12.34 24.18 -7.48
N ILE A 16 12.11 24.11 -8.79
CA ILE A 16 13.12 23.67 -9.77
C ILE A 16 14.28 24.69 -9.84
N GLU A 17 13.99 25.98 -9.85
CA GLU A 17 15.02 27.04 -9.82
C GLU A 17 15.84 26.98 -8.51
N ALA A 18 15.17 26.79 -7.39
CA ALA A 18 15.85 26.67 -6.09
C ALA A 18 16.75 25.43 -6.01
N GLN A 19 16.42 24.34 -6.73
CA GLN A 19 17.23 23.13 -6.79
C GLN A 19 18.43 23.25 -7.71
N TYR A 20 18.24 23.84 -8.89
CA TYR A 20 19.22 23.76 -9.98
C TYR A 20 19.86 25.08 -10.35
N GLY A 21 19.37 26.22 -9.83
CA GLY A 21 19.87 27.54 -10.18
C GLY A 21 19.85 27.78 -11.70
N GLU A 22 20.96 28.29 -12.23
CA GLU A 22 21.09 28.53 -13.68
C GLU A 22 20.97 27.27 -14.53
N GLN A 23 21.27 26.09 -13.95
CA GLN A 23 21.13 24.79 -14.65
C GLN A 23 19.69 24.33 -14.79
N ALA A 24 18.70 25.04 -14.20
CA ALA A 24 17.29 24.79 -14.41
C ALA A 24 16.85 25.11 -15.85
N TYR A 25 17.51 26.13 -16.44
CA TYR A 25 17.09 26.63 -17.74
C TYR A 25 17.49 25.74 -18.92
N HIS A 26 16.72 25.85 -19.92
CA HIS A 26 16.46 25.15 -21.16
C HIS A 26 15.64 23.87 -21.01
N ASN A 27 16.03 22.89 -20.18
CA ASN A 27 15.32 21.59 -20.18
C ASN A 27 14.60 21.29 -18.86
N ARG A 28 15.26 21.51 -17.69
CA ARG A 28 14.69 21.11 -16.40
C ARG A 28 13.47 21.95 -16.01
N ILE A 29 13.46 23.23 -16.38
CA ILE A 29 12.34 24.12 -16.11
C ILE A 29 11.05 23.64 -16.76
N LEU A 30 11.14 22.87 -17.88
CA LEU A 30 9.99 22.31 -18.56
C LEU A 30 9.26 21.25 -17.71
N MET A 31 9.93 20.66 -16.71
CA MET A 31 9.27 19.78 -15.75
C MET A 31 8.25 20.52 -14.87
N GLY A 32 8.32 21.83 -14.82
CA GLY A 32 7.36 22.69 -14.14
C GLY A 32 6.17 23.09 -14.99
N HIS A 33 6.08 22.66 -16.26
CA HIS A 33 4.90 22.85 -17.10
C HIS A 33 3.86 21.80 -16.77
N LEU A 34 2.80 22.20 -16.09
CA LEU A 34 1.78 21.31 -15.57
C LEU A 34 0.42 21.63 -16.19
N PRO A 35 -0.54 20.70 -16.20
CA PRO A 35 -1.92 20.98 -16.59
C PRO A 35 -2.48 22.16 -15.80
N VAL A 36 -3.16 23.06 -16.48
CA VAL A 36 -3.80 24.23 -15.83
C VAL A 36 -4.76 23.76 -14.74
N GLY A 37 -4.61 24.31 -13.52
CA GLY A 37 -5.37 23.89 -12.33
C GLY A 37 -4.73 22.77 -11.54
N SER A 38 -3.50 22.36 -11.86
CA SER A 38 -2.74 21.43 -11.05
C SER A 38 -2.40 21.98 -9.67
N ARG A 39 -2.30 21.09 -8.69
CA ARG A 39 -1.83 21.34 -7.32
C ARG A 39 -0.52 20.62 -7.10
N ILE A 40 0.47 21.28 -6.52
CA ILE A 40 1.79 20.70 -6.26
C ILE A 40 1.73 19.65 -5.16
N ILE A 41 2.47 18.56 -5.38
CA ILE A 41 2.85 17.59 -4.37
C ILE A 41 4.33 17.82 -4.07
N PRO A 42 4.72 18.22 -2.84
CA PRO A 42 6.11 18.51 -2.48
C PRO A 42 7.00 17.29 -2.62
N ASN A 43 8.21 17.49 -3.14
CA ASN A 43 9.26 16.49 -3.17
C ASN A 43 10.45 16.97 -2.32
N THR A 44 10.64 16.35 -1.16
CA THR A 44 11.67 16.73 -0.20
C THR A 44 13.07 16.23 -0.57
N ILE A 45 13.19 15.34 -1.56
CA ILE A 45 14.46 14.72 -1.95
C ILE A 45 15.24 15.61 -2.94
N ASN A 46 14.57 16.04 -4.00
CA ASN A 46 15.24 16.81 -5.06
C ASN A 46 14.45 18.05 -5.52
N ARG A 47 13.42 18.43 -4.77
CA ARG A 47 12.56 19.60 -5.02
C ARG A 47 11.83 19.63 -6.38
N VAL A 48 12.02 18.62 -7.25
CA VAL A 48 11.19 18.48 -8.45
C VAL A 48 9.83 17.94 -8.04
N PRO A 49 8.79 18.78 -8.01
CA PRO A 49 7.52 18.39 -7.42
C PRO A 49 6.75 17.39 -8.29
N GLY A 50 5.90 16.62 -7.65
CA GLY A 50 4.79 16.00 -8.33
C GLY A 50 3.61 16.96 -8.41
N PHE A 51 2.50 16.48 -8.94
CA PHE A 51 1.28 17.30 -9.01
C PHE A 51 0.02 16.43 -8.94
N SER A 52 -1.04 17.05 -8.47
CA SER A 52 -2.40 16.53 -8.53
C SER A 52 -3.20 17.29 -9.57
N PHE A 53 -3.93 16.57 -10.40
CA PHE A 53 -4.88 17.13 -11.34
C PHE A 53 -6.18 16.31 -11.29
N ALA A 54 -7.29 16.96 -10.98
CA ALA A 54 -8.51 16.28 -10.57
C ALA A 54 -8.20 15.24 -9.46
N ASP A 55 -8.70 14.01 -9.56
CA ASP A 55 -8.47 12.92 -8.60
C ASP A 55 -7.25 12.04 -8.95
N HIS A 56 -6.33 12.56 -9.75
CA HIS A 56 -5.13 11.85 -10.16
C HIS A 56 -3.89 12.52 -9.56
N HIS A 57 -2.96 11.71 -9.09
CA HIS A 57 -1.73 12.16 -8.46
C HIS A 57 -0.53 11.61 -9.23
N PHE A 58 0.34 12.52 -9.66
CA PHE A 58 1.51 12.22 -10.49
C PHE A 58 2.78 12.51 -9.71
N MET A 59 3.67 11.53 -9.63
CA MET A 59 4.94 11.64 -8.92
C MET A 59 6.03 10.82 -9.60
N PRO A 60 7.32 11.09 -9.32
CA PRO A 60 8.44 10.33 -9.87
C PRO A 60 8.31 8.84 -9.57
N GLY A 61 8.74 7.98 -10.50
CA GLY A 61 8.74 6.53 -10.34
C GLY A 61 9.85 5.96 -9.44
N PHE A 62 10.60 6.82 -8.74
CA PHE A 62 11.64 6.41 -7.80
C PHE A 62 11.00 6.21 -6.41
N PRO A 63 11.09 5.00 -5.80
CA PRO A 63 10.43 4.71 -4.53
C PRO A 63 10.77 5.69 -3.42
N GLU A 64 12.03 6.12 -3.31
CA GLU A 64 12.52 7.04 -2.29
C GLU A 64 11.82 8.41 -2.36
N MET A 65 11.42 8.83 -3.57
CA MET A 65 10.67 10.08 -3.79
C MET A 65 9.18 9.85 -3.69
N ALA A 66 8.68 8.76 -4.29
CA ALA A 66 7.26 8.50 -4.40
C ALA A 66 6.60 8.26 -3.04
N TRP A 67 7.24 7.50 -2.14
CA TRP A 67 6.63 7.16 -0.85
C TRP A 67 6.32 8.37 0.03
N PRO A 68 7.28 9.28 0.35
CA PRO A 68 6.94 10.47 1.14
C PRO A 68 5.94 11.39 0.42
N MET A 69 5.91 11.39 -0.91
CA MET A 69 4.93 12.16 -1.67
C MET A 69 3.52 11.53 -1.59
N ILE A 70 3.42 10.19 -1.59
CA ILE A 70 2.15 9.48 -1.37
C ILE A 70 1.64 9.75 0.05
N GLU A 71 2.50 9.66 1.06
CA GLU A 71 2.14 9.99 2.44
C GLU A 71 1.61 11.42 2.55
N TRP A 72 2.30 12.38 1.91
CA TRP A 72 1.84 13.76 1.87
C TRP A 72 0.46 13.90 1.23
N VAL A 73 0.19 13.21 0.12
CA VAL A 73 -1.12 13.21 -0.55
C VAL A 73 -2.20 12.66 0.39
N LEU A 74 -1.94 11.52 1.04
CA LEU A 74 -2.91 10.90 1.95
C LEU A 74 -3.20 11.79 3.15
N ASP A 75 -2.18 12.40 3.74
CA ASP A 75 -2.34 13.24 4.93
C ASP A 75 -3.01 14.59 4.63
N ASN A 76 -2.76 15.17 3.44
CA ASN A 76 -3.22 16.53 3.13
C ASN A 76 -4.45 16.59 2.23
N LEU A 77 -4.66 15.58 1.38
CA LEU A 77 -5.80 15.56 0.46
C LEU A 77 -6.90 14.59 0.89
N TYR A 78 -6.55 13.56 1.68
CA TYR A 78 -7.46 12.50 2.10
C TYR A 78 -7.38 12.20 3.60
N PRO A 79 -7.37 13.22 4.49
CA PRO A 79 -7.24 13.00 5.94
C PRO A 79 -8.36 12.11 6.49
N ASP A 80 -9.56 12.17 5.90
CA ASP A 80 -10.72 11.40 6.32
C ASP A 80 -10.63 9.91 6.01
N LEU A 81 -9.71 9.52 5.09
CA LEU A 81 -9.45 8.11 4.78
C LEU A 81 -8.53 7.44 5.81
N ARG A 82 -7.93 8.21 6.70
CA ARG A 82 -7.03 7.68 7.72
C ARG A 82 -7.82 6.83 8.72
N ASN A 83 -7.56 5.54 8.72
CA ASN A 83 -8.14 4.66 9.72
C ASN A 83 -7.41 4.84 11.05
N LEU A 84 -8.03 5.57 11.98
CA LEU A 84 -7.49 5.84 13.32
C LEU A 84 -7.78 4.71 14.33
N SER A 85 -8.58 3.71 13.95
CA SER A 85 -8.82 2.55 14.80
C SER A 85 -7.59 1.65 14.79
N PRO A 86 -7.02 1.30 15.96
CA PRO A 86 -5.94 0.32 16.04
C PRO A 86 -6.37 -0.98 15.38
N GLN A 87 -5.65 -1.40 14.38
CA GLN A 87 -5.86 -2.69 13.74
C GLN A 87 -4.56 -3.47 13.85
N ASP A 88 -4.67 -4.67 14.36
CA ASP A 88 -3.58 -5.63 14.36
C ASP A 88 -3.67 -6.54 13.14
N GLU A 89 -2.56 -7.16 12.81
CA GLU A 89 -2.48 -8.18 11.80
C GLU A 89 -1.70 -9.37 12.34
N GLN A 90 -2.28 -10.56 12.20
CA GLN A 90 -1.59 -11.80 12.51
C GLN A 90 -1.45 -12.64 11.24
N ILE A 91 -0.24 -13.15 11.03
CA ILE A 91 0.12 -13.94 9.85
C ILE A 91 0.61 -15.30 10.33
N ILE A 92 0.13 -16.35 9.65
CA ILE A 92 0.67 -17.72 9.80
C ILE A 92 0.92 -18.33 8.43
N PHE A 93 1.82 -19.27 8.40
CA PHE A 93 2.18 -20.04 7.20
C PHE A 93 1.78 -21.49 7.36
N VAL A 94 1.22 -22.08 6.32
CA VAL A 94 0.82 -23.50 6.28
C VAL A 94 1.65 -24.20 5.21
N PRO A 95 2.77 -24.82 5.58
CA PRO A 95 3.61 -25.56 4.63
C PRO A 95 2.82 -26.69 3.95
N HIS A 96 2.95 -26.79 2.63
CA HIS A 96 2.28 -27.79 1.79
C HIS A 96 0.73 -27.82 1.89
N GLY A 97 0.13 -26.81 2.54
CA GLY A 97 -1.33 -26.68 2.62
C GLY A 97 -1.95 -26.40 1.26
N ARG A 98 -3.21 -26.78 1.12
CA ARG A 98 -4.04 -26.41 -0.03
C ARG A 98 -5.17 -25.52 0.45
N GLU A 99 -5.44 -24.46 -0.28
CA GLU A 99 -6.51 -23.54 0.07
C GLU A 99 -7.88 -24.23 0.13
N SER A 100 -8.10 -25.22 -0.74
CA SER A 100 -9.33 -26.05 -0.75
C SER A 100 -9.59 -26.76 0.58
N ASP A 101 -8.54 -27.18 1.30
CA ASP A 101 -8.66 -27.92 2.55
C ASP A 101 -9.04 -27.00 3.72
N LEU A 102 -8.76 -25.70 3.57
CA LEU A 102 -9.03 -24.65 4.56
C LEU A 102 -10.26 -23.81 4.25
N LEU A 103 -10.84 -23.94 3.06
CA LEU A 103 -11.99 -23.14 2.62
C LEU A 103 -13.16 -23.16 3.62
N PRO A 104 -13.56 -24.28 4.23
CA PRO A 104 -14.66 -24.30 5.18
C PRO A 104 -14.42 -23.42 6.42
N VAL A 105 -13.20 -23.41 6.96
CA VAL A 105 -12.87 -22.56 8.11
C VAL A 105 -12.72 -21.10 7.69
N MET A 106 -12.20 -20.84 6.52
CA MET A 106 -12.09 -19.47 5.97
C MET A 106 -13.49 -18.84 5.84
N MET A 107 -14.45 -19.56 5.26
CA MET A 107 -15.84 -19.10 5.15
C MET A 107 -16.47 -18.86 6.53
N LYS A 108 -16.25 -19.77 7.49
CA LYS A 108 -16.75 -19.63 8.84
C LYS A 108 -16.18 -18.39 9.56
N ILE A 109 -14.90 -18.08 9.35
CA ILE A 109 -14.27 -16.88 9.92
C ILE A 109 -14.89 -15.62 9.32
N VAL A 110 -15.03 -15.55 7.99
CA VAL A 110 -15.63 -14.40 7.32
C VAL A 110 -17.09 -14.19 7.76
N GLU A 111 -17.84 -15.26 7.98
CA GLU A 111 -19.23 -15.18 8.44
C GLU A 111 -19.34 -14.72 9.90
N ASN A 112 -18.50 -15.28 10.80
CA ASN A 112 -18.59 -15.01 12.23
C ASN A 112 -17.90 -13.68 12.64
N TYR A 113 -16.93 -13.22 11.85
CA TYR A 113 -16.14 -12.02 12.13
C TYR A 113 -16.14 -11.05 10.94
N PRO A 114 -17.27 -10.44 10.60
CA PRO A 114 -17.43 -9.62 9.40
C PRO A 114 -16.55 -8.35 9.38
N THR A 115 -15.98 -7.98 10.52
CA THR A 115 -15.05 -6.83 10.66
C THR A 115 -13.58 -7.22 10.46
N ILE A 116 -13.27 -8.54 10.44
CA ILE A 116 -11.95 -9.05 10.15
C ILE A 116 -11.76 -9.16 8.64
N ARG A 117 -10.63 -8.68 8.16
CA ARG A 117 -10.17 -8.97 6.80
C ARG A 117 -9.33 -10.24 6.83
N PHE A 118 -9.80 -11.26 6.14
CA PHE A 118 -9.09 -12.52 5.93
C PHE A 118 -8.40 -12.46 4.56
N SER A 119 -7.12 -12.80 4.49
CA SER A 119 -6.43 -13.03 3.23
C SER A 119 -5.73 -14.39 3.19
N SER A 120 -5.67 -14.96 1.99
CA SER A 120 -5.00 -16.20 1.68
C SER A 120 -4.12 -15.99 0.47
N LEU A 121 -2.83 -16.30 0.59
CA LEU A 121 -1.86 -16.12 -0.50
C LEU A 121 -1.07 -17.43 -0.69
N PRO A 122 -1.42 -18.23 -1.70
CA PRO A 122 -0.66 -19.43 -2.05
C PRO A 122 0.68 -19.09 -2.69
N HIS A 123 1.76 -19.65 -2.18
CA HIS A 123 3.09 -19.57 -2.73
C HIS A 123 3.49 -20.90 -3.38
N MET A 124 3.82 -20.82 -4.66
CA MET A 124 4.26 -21.94 -5.48
C MET A 124 5.76 -21.80 -5.75
N GLY A 125 6.57 -22.74 -5.33
CA GLY A 125 8.02 -22.66 -5.51
C GLY A 125 8.72 -23.84 -4.83
N GLU A 126 9.98 -23.66 -4.46
CA GLU A 126 10.78 -24.71 -3.80
C GLU A 126 10.23 -25.11 -2.41
N THR A 127 9.63 -24.17 -1.72
CA THR A 127 8.95 -24.39 -0.43
C THR A 127 7.48 -23.95 -0.53
N PRO A 128 6.60 -24.81 -1.12
CA PRO A 128 5.19 -24.47 -1.27
C PRO A 128 4.51 -24.28 0.07
N HIS A 129 3.77 -23.18 0.21
CA HIS A 129 3.01 -22.88 1.44
C HIS A 129 1.86 -21.94 1.14
N ILE A 130 0.94 -21.80 2.08
CA ILE A 130 -0.08 -20.77 2.08
C ILE A 130 0.25 -19.79 3.20
N GLU A 131 0.28 -18.51 2.88
CA GLU A 131 0.26 -17.44 3.86
C GLU A 131 -1.18 -17.07 4.15
N LEU A 132 -1.57 -17.10 5.41
CA LEU A 132 -2.90 -16.74 5.89
C LEU A 132 -2.77 -15.55 6.82
N SER A 133 -3.48 -14.47 6.56
CA SER A 133 -3.49 -13.32 7.47
C SER A 133 -4.91 -12.92 7.87
N LEU A 134 -5.00 -12.44 9.12
CA LEU A 134 -6.21 -11.86 9.71
C LEU A 134 -5.87 -10.45 10.17
N ARG A 135 -6.64 -9.47 9.71
CA ARG A 135 -6.48 -8.07 10.08
C ARG A 135 -7.79 -7.49 10.62
N GLY A 136 -7.73 -6.85 11.78
CA GLY A 136 -8.91 -6.28 12.44
C GLY A 136 -8.61 -5.82 13.88
N HIS A 137 -9.61 -5.78 14.74
CA HIS A 137 -9.42 -5.49 16.17
C HIS A 137 -8.79 -6.67 16.90
N THR A 138 -7.82 -6.40 17.78
CA THR A 138 -6.98 -7.38 18.46
C THR A 138 -7.74 -8.56 19.07
N GLU A 139 -8.76 -8.30 19.89
CA GLU A 139 -9.52 -9.35 20.57
C GLU A 139 -10.19 -10.32 19.58
N GLN A 140 -10.78 -9.80 18.51
CA GLN A 140 -11.43 -10.61 17.49
C GLN A 140 -10.43 -11.40 16.64
N ILE A 141 -9.26 -10.82 16.37
CA ILE A 141 -8.17 -11.51 15.65
C ILE A 141 -7.68 -12.73 16.47
N ASP A 142 -7.49 -12.57 17.77
CA ASP A 142 -7.00 -13.66 18.64
C ASP A 142 -7.97 -14.84 18.62
N GLU A 143 -9.27 -14.58 18.74
CA GLU A 143 -10.31 -15.61 18.67
C GLU A 143 -10.36 -16.30 17.30
N ALA A 144 -10.38 -15.50 16.23
CA ALA A 144 -10.44 -16.00 14.86
C ALA A 144 -9.16 -16.78 14.48
N MET A 145 -8.00 -16.33 14.94
CA MET A 145 -6.73 -16.99 14.71
C MET A 145 -6.66 -18.33 15.48
N ALA A 146 -7.18 -18.40 16.70
CA ALA A 146 -7.28 -19.64 17.44
C ALA A 146 -8.17 -20.66 16.72
N LEU A 147 -9.32 -20.21 16.18
CA LEU A 147 -10.21 -21.05 15.38
C LEU A 147 -9.50 -21.55 14.11
N LEU A 148 -8.76 -20.69 13.42
CA LEU A 148 -8.03 -21.03 12.21
C LEU A 148 -6.94 -22.08 12.50
N LYS A 149 -6.13 -21.86 13.52
CA LYS A 149 -5.06 -22.79 13.94
C LYS A 149 -5.63 -24.17 14.28
N SER A 150 -6.69 -24.20 15.06
CA SER A 150 -7.37 -25.46 15.42
C SER A 150 -7.90 -26.22 14.19
N ALA A 151 -8.45 -25.52 13.22
CA ALA A 151 -8.95 -26.13 11.99
C ALA A 151 -7.82 -26.69 11.11
N ILE A 152 -6.67 -25.99 11.04
CA ILE A 152 -5.47 -26.45 10.33
C ILE A 152 -4.97 -27.76 10.97
N GLU A 153 -4.88 -27.81 12.31
CA GLU A 153 -4.46 -29.00 13.05
C GLU A 153 -5.45 -30.18 12.86
N ASN A 154 -6.75 -29.90 12.87
CA ASN A 154 -7.79 -30.90 12.60
C ASN A 154 -7.75 -31.47 11.17
N ALA A 155 -7.23 -30.69 10.22
CA ALA A 155 -6.97 -31.14 8.85
C ALA A 155 -5.63 -31.93 8.71
N ASN A 156 -4.96 -32.24 9.84
CA ASN A 156 -3.63 -32.84 9.87
C ASN A 156 -2.55 -32.01 9.15
N LEU A 157 -2.73 -30.71 9.05
CA LEU A 157 -1.76 -29.76 8.55
C LEU A 157 -0.99 -29.13 9.73
N ARG A 158 0.15 -28.52 9.39
CA ARG A 158 0.96 -27.75 10.35
C ARG A 158 0.92 -26.29 9.99
N TRP A 159 1.07 -25.45 10.98
CA TRP A 159 1.26 -24.02 10.80
C TRP A 159 2.51 -23.52 11.55
N THR A 160 3.05 -22.41 11.12
CA THR A 160 4.20 -21.73 11.75
C THR A 160 4.04 -20.22 11.63
N ASN A 161 4.64 -19.49 12.58
CA ASN A 161 4.73 -18.03 12.49
C ASN A 161 5.89 -17.54 11.61
N GLN A 162 6.82 -18.43 11.27
CA GLN A 162 7.98 -18.10 10.43
C GLN A 162 8.29 -19.28 9.52
N LEU A 163 8.64 -18.96 8.29
CA LEU A 163 9.19 -19.96 7.38
C LEU A 163 10.69 -20.12 7.65
N ASP A 164 11.16 -21.34 7.65
CA ASP A 164 12.59 -21.61 7.68
C ASP A 164 13.23 -20.96 6.45
N LYS A 165 14.23 -20.13 6.68
CA LYS A 165 15.03 -19.57 5.58
C LYS A 165 15.80 -20.71 4.94
N ALA A 166 15.52 -20.96 3.66
CA ALA A 166 16.29 -21.88 2.84
C ALA A 166 17.73 -21.41 2.68
#